data_9b622b574f7a1f13292a36829b6dbe61
#
_entry.id   9b622b574f7a1f13292a36829b6dbe61
#
_cell.length_a   1.000
_cell.length_b   1.000
_cell.length_c   1.000
_cell.angle_alpha   90.00
_cell.angle_beta   90.00
_cell.angle_gamma   90.00
#
_symmetry.space_group_name_H-M   'P 1'
#
loop_
_entity.id
_entity.type
_entity.pdbx_description
1 polymer ?
#
loop_
_entity_poly.entity_id
_entity_poly.type
_entity_poly.pdbx_seq_one_letter_code
_entity_poly.pdbx_strand_id
1 'polypeptide(L)'
;MTGLYGMSGGIGMKISKNKIMITAIIVLCVAVAVLAAVLVIRKDKNKDNDDKFTPTIDSDSGEIGTGSNYSGGQQGIRIPGYPSITVDAGKDNVTMNLFNPEGNPCYFTFEIVLSDTGETIYKSDMVEPGKAITNVKLQHPIAAGEHNAVIKISTASLTDGKTMNGANVETVLVAK
;
A
#
# COMPACT_ATOMS: atom_id res chain seq x y z
N MET A 1 -64.49 -66.37 3.38
CA MET A 1 -64.79 -65.16 4.15
C MET A 1 -63.81 -64.07 3.79
N THR A 2 -64.35 -63.11 3.08
CA THR A 2 -64.15 -61.65 3.08
C THR A 2 -62.67 -61.17 3.13
N GLY A 3 -62.20 -60.71 2.10
CA GLY A 3 -61.85 -59.63 1.25
C GLY A 3 -61.73 -58.26 1.93
N LEU A 4 -60.64 -57.57 1.76
CA LEU A 4 -60.65 -56.12 1.73
C LEU A 4 -59.56 -55.62 0.75
N TYR A 5 -60.03 -55.02 -0.32
CA TYR A 5 -59.21 -54.23 -1.24
C TYR A 5 -58.84 -52.88 -0.61
N GLY A 6 -57.60 -52.52 -0.59
CA GLY A 6 -57.15 -51.15 -0.31
C GLY A 6 -56.82 -50.45 -1.63
N MET A 7 -57.68 -49.54 -2.08
CA MET A 7 -57.42 -48.68 -3.20
C MET A 7 -56.42 -47.58 -2.84
N SER A 8 -55.21 -47.62 -3.42
CA SER A 8 -54.30 -46.50 -3.44
C SER A 8 -54.65 -45.56 -4.61
N GLY A 9 -55.34 -44.48 -4.30
CA GLY A 9 -55.67 -43.42 -5.27
C GLY A 9 -54.47 -42.47 -5.42
N GLY A 10 -53.64 -42.73 -6.42
CA GLY A 10 -52.63 -41.77 -6.85
C GLY A 10 -53.31 -40.56 -7.51
N ILE A 11 -53.27 -39.40 -6.86
CA ILE A 11 -53.72 -38.13 -7.43
C ILE A 11 -52.65 -37.66 -8.45
N GLY A 12 -52.75 -38.15 -9.67
CA GLY A 12 -51.96 -37.64 -10.79
C GLY A 12 -52.45 -36.24 -11.19
N MET A 13 -51.82 -35.22 -10.68
CA MET A 13 -52.12 -33.83 -11.04
C MET A 13 -51.66 -33.58 -12.49
N LYS A 14 -52.60 -33.62 -13.45
CA LYS A 14 -52.34 -33.35 -14.86
C LYS A 14 -52.07 -31.86 -15.05
N ILE A 15 -50.79 -31.46 -14.93
CA ILE A 15 -50.39 -30.08 -15.17
C ILE A 15 -50.52 -29.80 -16.68
N SER A 16 -51.35 -28.82 -17.01
CA SER A 16 -51.57 -28.40 -18.41
C SER A 16 -50.26 -27.91 -19.03
N LYS A 17 -49.96 -28.33 -20.26
CA LYS A 17 -48.77 -27.91 -21.01
C LYS A 17 -48.59 -26.38 -21.04
N ASN A 18 -49.69 -25.63 -21.06
CA ASN A 18 -49.69 -24.17 -21.02
C ASN A 18 -49.17 -23.62 -19.67
N LYS A 19 -49.49 -24.28 -18.54
CA LYS A 19 -48.97 -23.87 -17.22
C LYS A 19 -47.46 -24.11 -17.10
N ILE A 20 -46.97 -25.23 -17.65
CA ILE A 20 -45.53 -25.56 -17.69
C ILE A 20 -44.80 -24.53 -18.56
N MET A 21 -45.35 -24.15 -19.69
CA MET A 21 -44.77 -23.16 -20.59
C MET A 21 -44.72 -21.76 -19.94
N ILE A 22 -45.77 -21.35 -19.25
CA ILE A 22 -45.85 -20.06 -18.55
C ILE A 22 -44.82 -20.02 -17.40
N THR A 23 -44.68 -21.08 -16.60
CA THR A 23 -43.69 -21.16 -15.53
C THR A 23 -42.26 -21.13 -16.08
N ALA A 24 -41.98 -21.81 -17.18
CA ALA A 24 -40.68 -21.77 -17.84
C ALA A 24 -40.32 -20.35 -18.34
N ILE A 25 -41.25 -19.62 -18.90
CA ILE A 25 -41.04 -18.22 -19.33
C ILE A 25 -40.77 -17.31 -18.13
N ILE A 26 -41.52 -17.45 -17.03
CA ILE A 26 -41.30 -16.65 -15.81
C ILE A 26 -39.91 -16.92 -15.23
N VAL A 27 -39.49 -18.17 -15.15
CA VAL A 27 -38.15 -18.54 -14.66
C VAL A 27 -37.06 -17.94 -15.55
N LEU A 28 -37.24 -18.00 -16.87
CA LEU A 28 -36.28 -17.41 -17.81
C LEU A 28 -36.21 -15.88 -17.66
N CYS A 29 -37.34 -15.19 -17.52
CA CYS A 29 -37.38 -13.74 -17.31
C CYS A 29 -36.65 -13.33 -15.99
N VAL A 30 -36.88 -14.10 -14.92
CA VAL A 30 -36.19 -13.85 -13.64
C VAL A 30 -34.68 -14.09 -13.79
N ALA A 31 -34.27 -15.15 -14.46
CA ALA A 31 -32.85 -15.42 -14.71
C ALA A 31 -32.18 -14.30 -15.52
N VAL A 32 -32.85 -13.80 -16.56
CA VAL A 32 -32.35 -12.67 -17.37
C VAL A 32 -32.25 -11.37 -16.52
N ALA A 33 -33.25 -11.10 -15.70
CA ALA A 33 -33.27 -9.93 -14.82
C ALA A 33 -32.12 -9.99 -13.78
N VAL A 34 -31.86 -11.15 -13.18
CA VAL A 34 -30.75 -11.37 -12.26
C VAL A 34 -29.41 -11.21 -12.98
N LEU A 35 -29.28 -11.75 -14.20
CA LEU A 35 -28.03 -11.61 -14.98
C LEU A 35 -27.77 -10.14 -15.35
N ALA A 36 -28.82 -9.40 -15.74
CA ALA A 36 -28.73 -7.98 -16.04
C ALA A 36 -28.34 -7.17 -14.78
N ALA A 37 -28.93 -7.47 -13.62
CA ALA A 37 -28.57 -6.83 -12.35
C ALA A 37 -27.13 -7.11 -11.97
N VAL A 38 -26.62 -8.35 -12.14
CA VAL A 38 -25.21 -8.70 -11.88
C VAL A 38 -24.26 -7.97 -12.84
N LEU A 39 -24.66 -7.80 -14.10
CA LEU A 39 -23.84 -7.05 -15.08
C LEU A 39 -23.79 -5.55 -14.75
N VAL A 40 -24.90 -4.96 -14.29
CA VAL A 40 -24.95 -3.55 -13.83
C VAL A 40 -24.08 -3.37 -12.59
N ILE A 41 -24.17 -4.26 -11.59
CA ILE A 41 -23.33 -4.20 -10.38
C ILE A 41 -21.84 -4.39 -10.70
N ARG A 42 -21.51 -5.24 -11.70
CA ARG A 42 -20.13 -5.39 -12.17
C ARG A 42 -19.62 -4.17 -12.94
N LYS A 43 -20.49 -3.50 -13.69
CA LYS A 43 -20.15 -2.28 -14.42
C LYS A 43 -19.95 -1.09 -13.49
N ASP A 44 -20.70 -1.02 -12.38
CA ASP A 44 -20.49 0.03 -11.36
C ASP A 44 -19.20 -0.20 -10.53
N LYS A 45 -18.71 -1.45 -10.45
CA LYS A 45 -17.38 -1.74 -9.83
C LYS A 45 -16.20 -1.43 -10.75
N ASN A 46 -16.45 -1.27 -12.07
CA ASN A 46 -15.48 -0.79 -13.05
C ASN A 46 -15.69 0.69 -13.41
N LYS A 47 -16.39 1.46 -12.57
CA LYS A 47 -16.18 2.88 -12.56
C LYS A 47 -14.72 3.05 -12.15
N ASP A 48 -13.90 3.48 -13.09
CA ASP A 48 -12.59 4.06 -12.83
C ASP A 48 -12.80 5.01 -11.65
N ASN A 49 -12.43 4.53 -10.45
CA ASN A 49 -12.04 5.44 -9.41
C ASN A 49 -10.86 6.16 -10.02
N ASP A 50 -11.13 7.31 -10.59
CA ASP A 50 -10.14 8.36 -10.77
C ASP A 50 -9.80 8.84 -9.34
N ASP A 51 -9.37 7.88 -8.48
CA ASP A 51 -8.77 8.13 -7.19
C ASP A 51 -7.45 8.82 -7.50
N LYS A 52 -7.59 10.14 -7.72
CA LYS A 52 -6.45 11.03 -7.86
C LYS A 52 -5.53 10.75 -6.69
N PHE A 53 -4.40 10.12 -6.97
CA PHE A 53 -3.38 9.85 -5.97
C PHE A 53 -3.08 11.13 -5.20
N THR A 54 -3.27 11.09 -3.88
CA THR A 54 -2.93 12.17 -2.96
C THR A 54 -1.85 11.65 -2.04
N PRO A 55 -0.60 12.12 -2.21
CA PRO A 55 0.49 11.66 -1.36
C PRO A 55 0.31 12.16 0.08
N THR A 56 0.62 11.31 1.06
CA THR A 56 0.81 11.74 2.45
C THR A 56 2.25 12.20 2.56
N ILE A 57 2.44 13.53 2.59
CA ILE A 57 3.78 14.14 2.68
C ILE A 57 4.20 14.21 4.15
N ASP A 58 5.46 13.88 4.40
CA ASP A 58 6.07 13.97 5.73
C ASP A 58 6.11 15.43 6.20
N SER A 59 5.52 15.70 7.35
CA SER A 59 5.39 17.05 7.91
C SER A 59 6.73 17.67 8.33
N ASP A 60 7.73 16.85 8.62
CA ASP A 60 9.07 17.26 9.02
C ASP A 60 10.01 17.41 7.82
N SER A 61 9.51 17.15 6.59
CA SER A 61 10.29 17.36 5.37
C SER A 61 10.35 18.84 4.98
N GLY A 62 11.55 19.34 4.71
CA GLY A 62 11.81 20.73 4.30
C GLY A 62 12.79 20.81 3.14
N GLU A 63 13.13 22.03 2.72
CA GLU A 63 14.12 22.25 1.66
C GLU A 63 15.49 21.65 2.05
N ILE A 64 16.18 21.05 1.08
CA ILE A 64 17.54 20.55 1.28
C ILE A 64 18.45 21.75 1.53
N GLY A 65 19.09 21.80 2.69
CA GLY A 65 20.12 22.80 2.96
C GLY A 65 21.28 22.72 1.93
N THR A 66 21.95 23.84 1.67
CA THR A 66 22.97 24.07 0.62
C THR A 66 24.25 23.22 0.77
N GLY A 67 24.14 21.92 1.02
CA GLY A 67 25.27 21.01 1.18
C GLY A 67 25.23 19.77 0.30
N SER A 68 24.16 19.50 -0.39
CA SER A 68 24.01 18.31 -1.23
C SER A 68 24.20 18.64 -2.71
N ASN A 69 25.46 18.85 -3.13
CA ASN A 69 25.83 18.98 -4.53
C ASN A 69 25.66 17.63 -5.25
N TYR A 70 24.45 17.33 -5.67
CA TYR A 70 24.19 16.21 -6.55
C TYR A 70 23.99 16.75 -7.98
N SER A 71 25.08 16.97 -8.71
CA SER A 71 25.07 17.27 -10.13
C SER A 71 25.36 16.01 -10.93
N GLY A 72 24.34 15.28 -11.30
CA GLY A 72 24.49 14.08 -12.13
C GLY A 72 23.30 13.85 -13.03
N GLY A 73 23.46 14.16 -14.32
CA GLY A 73 22.48 13.93 -15.37
C GLY A 73 22.36 12.44 -15.75
N GLN A 74 22.00 11.55 -14.83
CA GLN A 74 21.66 10.17 -15.16
C GLN A 74 20.16 9.97 -15.09
N GLN A 75 19.60 9.33 -16.12
CA GLN A 75 18.23 8.84 -16.08
C GLN A 75 18.13 7.73 -15.02
N GLY A 76 17.28 7.90 -14.02
CA GLY A 76 17.04 6.92 -12.96
C GLY A 76 16.80 7.56 -11.60
N ILE A 77 16.53 6.72 -10.61
CA ILE A 77 16.36 7.13 -9.22
C ILE A 77 17.75 7.27 -8.59
N ARG A 78 18.06 8.44 -8.07
CA ARG A 78 19.32 8.72 -7.36
C ARG A 78 19.12 8.44 -5.88
N ILE A 79 19.87 7.49 -5.34
CA ILE A 79 19.83 7.10 -3.94
C ILE A 79 21.04 7.74 -3.21
N PRO A 80 20.84 8.50 -2.12
CA PRO A 80 21.93 9.02 -1.32
C PRO A 80 22.62 7.92 -0.51
N GLY A 81 23.92 8.08 -0.26
CA GLY A 81 24.66 7.22 0.63
C GLY A 81 24.74 7.82 2.05
N TYR A 82 24.72 6.97 3.06
CA TYR A 82 24.81 7.35 4.47
C TYR A 82 25.89 6.49 5.17
N PRO A 83 27.20 6.80 5.02
CA PRO A 83 28.25 5.95 5.57
C PRO A 83 28.23 5.91 7.11
N SER A 84 27.92 7.03 7.75
CA SER A 84 27.65 7.10 9.19
C SER A 84 26.81 8.33 9.52
N ILE A 85 26.02 8.22 10.61
CA ILE A 85 25.18 9.31 11.11
C ILE A 85 25.45 9.45 12.61
N THR A 86 25.84 10.64 13.05
CA THR A 86 26.02 10.93 14.47
C THR A 86 24.73 11.47 15.06
N VAL A 87 24.31 10.96 16.21
CA VAL A 87 23.10 11.35 16.93
C VAL A 87 23.36 11.50 18.42
N ASP A 88 22.50 12.22 19.13
CA ASP A 88 22.55 12.37 20.58
C ASP A 88 22.09 11.07 21.27
N ALA A 89 22.96 10.48 22.09
CA ALA A 89 22.60 9.28 22.86
C ALA A 89 21.53 9.58 23.92
N GLY A 90 20.63 8.61 24.13
CA GLY A 90 19.57 8.72 25.13
C GLY A 90 18.45 9.69 24.76
N LYS A 91 18.44 10.24 23.55
CA LYS A 91 17.35 11.10 23.05
C LYS A 91 16.56 10.38 21.96
N ASP A 92 15.27 10.64 21.95
CA ASP A 92 14.35 10.16 20.89
C ASP A 92 14.24 11.18 19.73
N ASN A 93 14.45 12.48 20.01
CA ASN A 93 14.51 13.50 18.96
C ASN A 93 15.98 13.76 18.60
N VAL A 94 16.33 13.38 17.38
CA VAL A 94 17.71 13.44 16.88
C VAL A 94 17.78 14.18 15.55
N THR A 95 18.94 14.75 15.25
CA THR A 95 19.16 15.40 13.96
C THR A 95 19.81 14.42 13.00
N MET A 96 19.17 14.22 11.84
CA MET A 96 19.70 13.45 10.72
C MET A 96 19.42 14.22 9.44
N ASN A 97 20.05 13.85 8.32
CA ASN A 97 19.75 14.45 7.02
C ASN A 97 19.30 13.33 6.06
N LEU A 98 18.02 12.97 6.13
CA LEU A 98 17.39 11.98 5.24
C LEU A 98 16.77 12.72 4.07
N PHE A 99 17.36 12.68 2.89
CA PHE A 99 16.92 13.52 1.78
C PHE A 99 16.61 12.73 0.51
N ASN A 100 15.65 13.28 -0.24
CA ASN A 100 15.33 12.83 -1.58
C ASN A 100 15.97 13.82 -2.57
N PRO A 101 16.98 13.40 -3.36
CA PRO A 101 17.66 14.29 -4.30
C PRO A 101 16.71 15.00 -5.26
N GLU A 102 16.97 16.27 -5.51
CA GLU A 102 16.22 17.07 -6.49
C GLU A 102 16.27 16.40 -7.86
N GLY A 103 15.14 16.42 -8.59
CA GLY A 103 15.01 15.80 -9.91
C GLY A 103 14.80 14.28 -9.89
N ASN A 104 14.64 13.64 -8.75
CA ASN A 104 14.13 12.27 -8.71
C ASN A 104 12.67 12.22 -9.22
N PRO A 105 12.28 11.16 -9.96
CA PRO A 105 10.93 11.03 -10.50
C PRO A 105 9.93 10.42 -9.49
N CYS A 106 10.27 10.37 -8.20
CA CYS A 106 9.50 9.63 -7.20
C CYS A 106 9.62 10.23 -5.80
N TYR A 107 8.61 9.97 -4.97
CA TYR A 107 8.67 10.15 -3.52
C TYR A 107 9.59 9.12 -2.89
N PHE A 108 10.24 9.48 -1.78
CA PHE A 108 10.95 8.55 -0.89
C PHE A 108 10.18 8.36 0.41
N THR A 109 10.24 7.15 0.96
CA THR A 109 9.89 6.86 2.35
C THR A 109 11.09 6.18 2.98
N PHE A 110 11.52 6.68 4.13
CA PHE A 110 12.68 6.17 4.86
C PHE A 110 12.23 5.29 6.02
N GLU A 111 12.89 4.16 6.19
CA GLU A 111 12.76 3.30 7.37
C GLU A 111 14.16 2.96 7.89
N ILE A 112 14.43 3.26 9.17
CA ILE A 112 15.72 2.94 9.81
C ILE A 112 15.54 1.69 10.65
N VAL A 113 16.33 0.67 10.34
CA VAL A 113 16.28 -0.64 11.00
C VAL A 113 17.65 -0.94 11.61
N LEU A 114 17.69 -1.27 12.90
CA LEU A 114 18.90 -1.75 13.57
C LEU A 114 19.25 -3.13 13.04
N SER A 115 20.50 -3.33 12.60
CA SER A 115 20.93 -4.60 12.00
C SER A 115 20.97 -5.75 12.99
N ASP A 116 21.33 -5.46 14.26
CA ASP A 116 21.52 -6.49 15.28
C ASP A 116 20.19 -7.09 15.77
N THR A 117 19.14 -6.27 15.84
CA THR A 117 17.84 -6.68 16.38
C THR A 117 16.77 -6.85 15.29
N GLY A 118 16.97 -6.25 14.12
CA GLY A 118 15.96 -6.14 13.07
C GLY A 118 14.83 -5.16 13.43
N GLU A 119 15.02 -4.37 14.47
CA GLU A 119 14.00 -3.43 14.96
C GLU A 119 13.97 -2.17 14.09
N THR A 120 12.76 -1.76 13.70
CA THR A 120 12.53 -0.48 13.05
C THR A 120 12.47 0.62 14.12
N ILE A 121 13.42 1.54 14.10
CA ILE A 121 13.46 2.65 15.07
C ILE A 121 12.91 3.96 14.52
N TYR A 122 12.70 4.05 13.21
CA TYR A 122 12.11 5.22 12.55
C TYR A 122 11.44 4.83 11.24
N LYS A 123 10.34 5.50 10.92
CA LYS A 123 9.69 5.45 9.60
C LYS A 123 9.08 6.80 9.29
N SER A 124 9.36 7.32 8.08
CA SER A 124 8.79 8.57 7.58
C SER A 124 7.51 8.33 6.77
N ASP A 125 6.77 9.39 6.51
CA ASP A 125 5.87 9.52 5.39
C ASP A 125 6.64 9.83 4.10
N MET A 126 5.95 10.25 3.04
CA MET A 126 6.56 10.52 1.74
C MET A 126 7.34 11.83 1.74
N VAL A 127 8.54 11.81 1.19
CA VAL A 127 9.43 12.95 1.01
C VAL A 127 9.55 13.27 -0.46
N GLU A 128 9.21 14.50 -0.82
CA GLU A 128 9.29 15.00 -2.20
C GLU A 128 10.73 15.12 -2.69
N PRO A 129 10.96 15.06 -4.02
CA PRO A 129 12.27 15.42 -4.59
C PRO A 129 12.70 16.83 -4.17
N GLY A 130 13.96 17.00 -3.80
CA GLY A 130 14.50 18.27 -3.31
C GLY A 130 14.17 18.58 -1.85
N LYS A 131 13.61 17.63 -1.10
CA LYS A 131 13.29 17.79 0.33
C LYS A 131 14.10 16.85 1.20
N ALA A 132 14.25 17.22 2.48
CA ALA A 132 14.94 16.46 3.50
C ALA A 132 14.21 16.49 4.83
N ILE A 133 14.29 15.41 5.60
CA ILE A 133 13.91 15.35 7.00
C ILE A 133 15.18 15.57 7.82
N THR A 134 15.18 16.61 8.66
CA THR A 134 16.33 16.94 9.52
C THR A 134 16.07 16.61 10.98
N ASN A 135 14.83 16.68 11.43
CA ASN A 135 14.43 16.34 12.78
C ASN A 135 13.71 14.99 12.76
N VAL A 136 14.35 13.99 13.35
CA VAL A 136 13.88 12.61 13.35
C VAL A 136 13.47 12.22 14.75
N LYS A 137 12.21 11.83 14.93
CA LYS A 137 11.73 11.27 16.19
C LYS A 137 11.82 9.75 16.14
N LEU A 138 12.79 9.19 16.84
CA LEU A 138 12.95 7.75 16.98
C LEU A 138 11.81 7.17 17.84
N GLN A 139 11.48 5.91 17.63
CA GLN A 139 10.47 5.19 18.43
C GLN A 139 10.91 5.05 19.89
N HIS A 140 12.23 4.98 20.15
CA HIS A 140 12.83 5.02 21.46
C HIS A 140 14.28 5.55 21.35
N PRO A 141 14.84 6.08 22.45
CA PRO A 141 16.25 6.48 22.51
C PRO A 141 17.19 5.30 22.27
N ILE A 142 18.33 5.56 21.63
CA ILE A 142 19.41 4.59 21.48
C ILE A 142 20.53 4.87 22.50
N ALA A 143 21.17 3.80 22.98
CA ALA A 143 22.28 3.91 23.93
C ALA A 143 23.53 4.51 23.26
N ALA A 144 24.43 5.09 24.06
CA ALA A 144 25.72 5.54 23.55
C ALA A 144 26.51 4.38 22.93
N GLY A 145 27.17 4.62 21.81
CA GLY A 145 27.95 3.63 21.07
C GLY A 145 27.69 3.65 19.57
N GLU A 146 28.22 2.66 18.88
CA GLU A 146 28.03 2.44 17.45
C GLU A 146 26.99 1.33 17.23
N HIS A 147 26.01 1.61 16.37
CA HIS A 147 24.94 0.69 16.06
C HIS A 147 24.85 0.52 14.53
N ASN A 148 25.08 -0.69 14.05
CA ASN A 148 24.87 -0.98 12.65
C ASN A 148 23.37 -0.88 12.30
N ALA A 149 23.05 -0.20 11.22
CA ALA A 149 21.69 0.00 10.79
C ALA A 149 21.57 -0.04 9.26
N VAL A 150 20.37 -0.27 8.79
CA VAL A 150 20.01 -0.18 7.38
C VAL A 150 18.93 0.89 7.22
N ILE A 151 19.18 1.85 6.35
CA ILE A 151 18.16 2.78 5.87
C ILE A 151 17.51 2.17 4.64
N LYS A 152 16.29 1.69 4.82
CA LYS A 152 15.47 1.21 3.72
C LYS A 152 14.76 2.39 3.07
N ILE A 153 15.00 2.60 1.78
CA ILE A 153 14.36 3.65 0.98
C ILE A 153 13.35 2.99 0.07
N SER A 154 12.08 3.20 0.35
CA SER A 154 10.99 2.82 -0.55
C SER A 154 10.64 4.00 -1.44
N THR A 155 10.25 3.73 -2.69
CA THR A 155 9.96 4.78 -3.67
C THR A 155 8.58 4.60 -4.28
N ALA A 156 7.92 5.73 -4.56
CA ALA A 156 6.61 5.77 -5.18
C ALA A 156 6.54 6.85 -6.26
N SER A 157 5.90 6.54 -7.37
CA SER A 157 5.72 7.45 -8.50
C SER A 157 5.03 8.75 -8.11
N LEU A 158 5.49 9.89 -8.63
CA LEU A 158 4.87 11.19 -8.41
C LEU A 158 3.46 11.31 -9.01
N THR A 159 3.14 10.48 -10.01
CA THR A 159 1.88 10.61 -10.77
C THR A 159 0.76 9.77 -10.21
N ASP A 160 1.05 8.54 -9.79
CA ASP A 160 0.03 7.56 -9.41
C ASP A 160 0.34 6.79 -8.12
N GLY A 161 1.45 7.15 -7.42
CA GLY A 161 1.85 6.53 -6.17
C GLY A 161 2.26 5.06 -6.27
N LYS A 162 2.38 4.52 -7.48
CA LYS A 162 2.82 3.13 -7.63
C LYS A 162 4.24 2.93 -7.14
N THR A 163 4.46 1.83 -6.46
CA THR A 163 5.78 1.43 -5.97
C THR A 163 6.77 1.31 -7.13
N MET A 164 7.94 1.89 -6.93
CA MET A 164 9.09 1.81 -7.82
C MET A 164 10.26 1.10 -7.12
N ASN A 165 11.42 1.02 -7.78
CA ASN A 165 12.61 0.38 -7.21
C ASN A 165 13.16 1.20 -6.05
N GLY A 166 13.22 0.59 -4.87
CA GLY A 166 13.86 1.15 -3.68
C GLY A 166 15.30 0.71 -3.51
N ALA A 167 15.88 1.02 -2.35
CA ALA A 167 17.24 0.64 -1.98
C ALA A 167 17.36 0.39 -0.47
N ASN A 168 18.33 -0.45 -0.11
CA ASN A 168 18.81 -0.59 1.25
C ASN A 168 20.22 0.01 1.34
N VAL A 169 20.40 0.98 2.23
CA VAL A 169 21.67 1.67 2.44
C VAL A 169 22.19 1.33 3.83
N GLU A 170 23.28 0.61 3.90
CA GLU A 170 23.94 0.31 5.18
C GLU A 170 24.55 1.59 5.77
N THR A 171 24.45 1.75 7.09
CA THR A 171 24.97 2.87 7.84
C THR A 171 25.39 2.46 9.25
N VAL A 172 26.19 3.31 9.90
CA VAL A 172 26.50 3.20 11.32
C VAL A 172 25.92 4.42 12.04
N LEU A 173 25.02 4.18 12.99
CA LEU A 173 24.55 5.22 13.90
C LEU A 173 25.55 5.36 15.05
N VAL A 174 26.18 6.51 15.16
CA VAL A 174 27.16 6.83 16.21
C VAL A 174 26.46 7.69 17.26
N ALA A 175 25.98 7.07 18.34
CA ALA A 175 25.31 7.76 19.44
C ALA A 175 26.31 8.26 20.47
N LYS A 176 26.36 9.58 20.72
CA LYS A 176 27.32 10.26 21.62
C LYS A 176 26.61 11.08 22.68
#